data_6bb3021eced2d41376a9990e783f61cb
#
_entry.id   6bb3021eced2d41376a9990e783f61cb
#
_cell.length_a   1.000
_cell.length_b   1.000
_cell.length_c   1.000
_cell.angle_alpha   90.00
_cell.angle_beta   90.00
_cell.angle_gamma   90.00
#
_symmetry.space_group_name_H-M   'P 1'
#
loop_
_entity.id
_entity.type
_entity.pdbx_description
1 polymer ?
#
loop_
_entity_poly.entity_id
_entity_poly.type
_entity_poly.pdbx_seq_one_letter_code
_entity_poly.pdbx_strand_id
1 'polypeptide(L)'
;MKFNRCFGCMEEIQGYPCPHCGFDPRSVKGIEYALPMGTILAGKYLVGRVLGQGGFGITYVGWDIALERKVAIKEYYPSGQVSRNPGSRGLTWYTSVQSQQAKQNGTQIFLKEARKMSKVDDIPNVVRVRDLFQENETAYIVMDFVEGETLKARLEKTGPLPWEQAKGIFLPAIQAMEQVHQAGLVHRDISPDNLMLTPDGKVKILDLGAAKDLSVNNGASSMQVAKGGFSPFEQYTQRGSSGPWTDVYAMAATVYYTLTGK
;
A
#
# COMPACT_ATOMS: atom_id res chain seq x y z
N MET A 1 19.77 -21.11 0.52
CA MET A 1 19.12 -21.35 -0.78
C MET A 1 19.43 -20.17 -1.71
N LYS A 2 19.98 -20.41 -2.90
CA LYS A 2 20.08 -19.38 -3.92
C LYS A 2 18.75 -19.38 -4.69
N PHE A 3 17.95 -18.34 -4.51
CA PHE A 3 16.75 -18.18 -5.31
C PHE A 3 17.15 -17.56 -6.66
N ASN A 4 16.94 -18.30 -7.75
CA ASN A 4 17.14 -17.80 -9.10
C ASN A 4 15.94 -16.95 -9.56
N ARG A 5 15.60 -15.91 -8.76
CA ARG A 5 14.48 -15.02 -9.06
C ARG A 5 14.93 -13.58 -9.24
N CYS A 6 14.30 -12.92 -10.19
CA CYS A 6 14.48 -11.51 -10.42
C CYS A 6 13.90 -10.68 -9.26
N PHE A 7 14.71 -9.85 -8.62
CA PHE A 7 14.21 -8.95 -7.56
C PHE A 7 13.32 -7.82 -8.09
N GLY A 8 13.21 -7.64 -9.40
CA GLY A 8 12.33 -6.67 -10.04
C GLY A 8 10.90 -7.17 -10.25
N CYS A 9 10.72 -8.41 -10.71
CA CYS A 9 9.42 -8.97 -11.10
C CYS A 9 9.11 -10.34 -10.49
N MET A 10 10.04 -10.94 -9.74
CA MET A 10 9.94 -12.28 -9.13
C MET A 10 9.86 -13.45 -10.11
N GLU A 11 10.04 -13.23 -11.42
CA GLU A 11 10.17 -14.31 -12.39
C GLU A 11 11.51 -15.05 -12.24
N GLU A 12 11.55 -16.32 -12.64
CA GLU A 12 12.78 -17.09 -12.66
C GLU A 12 13.76 -16.54 -13.70
N ILE A 13 15.02 -16.41 -13.32
CA ILE A 13 16.08 -15.88 -14.19
C ILE A 13 17.37 -16.67 -14.02
N GLN A 14 18.20 -16.64 -15.09
CA GLN A 14 19.56 -17.18 -15.05
C GLN A 14 20.62 -16.09 -14.77
N GLY A 15 20.26 -14.82 -14.91
CA GLY A 15 21.16 -13.69 -14.69
C GLY A 15 20.50 -12.34 -14.91
N TYR A 16 21.28 -11.27 -14.71
CA TYR A 16 20.87 -9.89 -14.93
C TYR A 16 21.59 -9.27 -16.13
N PRO A 17 20.96 -8.30 -16.87
CA PRO A 17 19.60 -7.77 -16.65
C PRO A 17 18.51 -8.82 -16.89
N CYS A 18 17.40 -8.70 -16.16
CA CYS A 18 16.28 -9.62 -16.25
C CYS A 18 15.65 -9.63 -17.65
N PRO A 19 15.50 -10.79 -18.32
CA PRO A 19 14.90 -10.85 -19.67
C PRO A 19 13.40 -10.51 -19.68
N HIS A 20 12.70 -10.62 -18.52
CA HIS A 20 11.26 -10.36 -18.44
C HIS A 20 10.93 -8.89 -18.19
N CYS A 21 11.70 -8.18 -17.35
CA CYS A 21 11.36 -6.82 -16.94
C CYS A 21 12.51 -5.82 -17.09
N GLY A 22 13.67 -6.24 -17.60
CA GLY A 22 14.83 -5.38 -17.77
C GLY A 22 15.55 -4.98 -16.47
N PHE A 23 15.08 -5.39 -15.31
CA PHE A 23 15.66 -5.00 -14.02
C PHE A 23 17.08 -5.53 -13.86
N ASP A 24 17.98 -4.64 -13.42
CA ASP A 24 19.36 -4.99 -13.02
C ASP A 24 19.65 -4.32 -11.66
N PRO A 25 19.87 -5.08 -10.58
CA PRO A 25 20.13 -4.52 -9.26
C PRO A 25 21.42 -3.67 -9.21
N ARG A 26 22.34 -3.84 -10.16
CA ARG A 26 23.58 -3.06 -10.25
C ARG A 26 23.35 -1.66 -10.81
N SER A 27 22.29 -1.46 -11.60
CA SER A 27 21.94 -0.17 -12.25
C SER A 27 20.95 0.67 -11.46
N VAL A 28 20.29 0.09 -10.44
CA VAL A 28 19.28 0.78 -9.65
C VAL A 28 19.93 1.38 -8.40
N LYS A 29 19.89 2.70 -8.26
CA LYS A 29 20.15 3.35 -6.96
C LYS A 29 19.00 2.96 -6.02
N GLY A 30 19.26 1.98 -5.16
CA GLY A 30 18.30 1.59 -4.12
C GLY A 30 18.05 2.73 -3.13
N ILE A 31 16.91 2.67 -2.47
CA ILE A 31 16.64 3.52 -1.31
C ILE A 31 17.50 2.97 -0.18
N GLU A 32 18.46 3.76 0.32
CA GLU A 32 19.49 3.32 1.27
C GLU A 32 18.93 2.70 2.55
N TYR A 33 17.75 3.16 2.98
CA TYR A 33 17.05 2.69 4.16
C TYR A 33 15.98 1.62 3.88
N ALA A 34 15.83 1.15 2.65
CA ALA A 34 14.97 0.02 2.34
C ALA A 34 15.62 -1.30 2.77
N LEU A 35 14.79 -2.34 2.93
CA LEU A 35 15.31 -3.69 3.15
C LEU A 35 16.22 -4.11 1.99
N PRO A 36 17.35 -4.78 2.29
CA PRO A 36 18.18 -5.36 1.24
C PRO A 36 17.38 -6.36 0.39
N MET A 37 17.47 -6.25 -0.93
CA MET A 37 16.88 -7.25 -1.84
C MET A 37 17.47 -8.63 -1.53
N GLY A 38 16.63 -9.66 -1.58
CA GLY A 38 17.01 -11.02 -1.20
C GLY A 38 16.85 -11.32 0.30
N THR A 39 16.43 -10.34 1.12
CA THR A 39 16.02 -10.60 2.50
C THR A 39 14.85 -11.58 2.53
N ILE A 40 14.92 -12.56 3.45
CA ILE A 40 13.78 -13.45 3.72
C ILE A 40 13.15 -13.02 5.04
N LEU A 41 11.86 -12.71 4.99
CA LEU A 41 11.04 -12.33 6.13
C LEU A 41 10.20 -13.52 6.60
N ALA A 42 10.04 -13.68 7.91
CA ALA A 42 9.30 -14.77 8.57
C ALA A 42 9.67 -16.17 8.04
N GLY A 43 10.85 -16.35 7.46
CA GLY A 43 11.29 -17.61 6.84
C GLY A 43 10.57 -17.99 5.55
N LYS A 44 9.68 -17.17 5.02
CA LYS A 44 8.79 -17.52 3.88
C LYS A 44 8.62 -16.46 2.79
N TYR A 45 8.99 -15.20 3.02
CA TYR A 45 8.80 -14.14 2.04
C TYR A 45 10.12 -13.58 1.56
N LEU A 46 10.46 -13.82 0.30
CA LEU A 46 11.63 -13.23 -0.34
C LEU A 46 11.32 -11.78 -0.74
N VAL A 47 12.13 -10.83 -0.32
CA VAL A 47 11.97 -9.40 -0.59
C VAL A 47 12.70 -9.02 -1.89
N GLY A 48 12.02 -8.32 -2.78
CA GLY A 48 12.57 -7.73 -3.99
C GLY A 48 12.70 -6.21 -3.91
N ARG A 49 12.57 -5.54 -5.06
CA ARG A 49 12.67 -4.08 -5.15
C ARG A 49 11.53 -3.36 -4.45
N VAL A 50 11.76 -2.11 -4.11
CA VAL A 50 10.70 -1.20 -3.67
C VAL A 50 9.74 -0.93 -4.82
N LEU A 51 8.44 -1.02 -4.53
CA LEU A 51 7.33 -0.64 -5.42
C LEU A 51 6.91 0.80 -5.18
N GLY A 52 6.94 1.24 -3.92
CA GLY A 52 6.56 2.58 -3.52
C GLY A 52 6.91 2.87 -2.07
N GLN A 53 6.89 4.15 -1.73
CA GLN A 53 7.13 4.64 -0.38
C GLN A 53 6.15 5.76 -0.06
N GLY A 54 5.62 5.74 1.16
CA GLY A 54 4.80 6.78 1.73
C GLY A 54 5.33 7.25 3.10
N GLY A 55 4.62 8.18 3.73
CA GLY A 55 5.02 8.73 5.05
C GLY A 55 5.09 7.68 6.18
N PHE A 56 4.38 6.57 6.04
CA PHE A 56 4.25 5.56 7.09
C PHE A 56 4.78 4.18 6.69
N GLY A 57 5.27 4.00 5.47
CA GLY A 57 5.74 2.69 5.06
C GLY A 57 6.42 2.61 3.72
N ILE A 58 7.06 1.48 3.50
CA ILE A 58 7.72 1.10 2.27
C ILE A 58 7.04 -0.17 1.76
N THR A 59 6.69 -0.21 0.48
CA THR A 59 6.08 -1.40 -0.14
C THR A 59 7.08 -2.03 -1.10
N TYR A 60 7.24 -3.34 -1.00
CA TYR A 60 8.17 -4.14 -1.81
C TYR A 60 7.39 -5.15 -2.67
N VAL A 61 7.90 -5.49 -3.84
CA VAL A 61 7.53 -6.75 -4.46
C VAL A 61 8.18 -7.89 -3.67
N GLY A 62 7.46 -8.99 -3.49
CA GLY A 62 7.96 -10.17 -2.81
C GLY A 62 7.50 -11.45 -3.46
N TRP A 63 8.07 -12.55 -2.98
CA TRP A 63 7.72 -13.91 -3.38
C TRP A 63 7.39 -14.74 -2.13
N ASP A 64 6.19 -15.31 -2.10
CA ASP A 64 5.82 -16.33 -1.12
C ASP A 64 6.47 -17.64 -1.54
N ILE A 65 7.46 -18.09 -0.78
CA ILE A 65 8.28 -19.28 -1.09
C ILE A 65 7.42 -20.55 -0.99
N ALA A 66 6.49 -20.59 -0.03
CA ALA A 66 5.67 -21.76 0.23
C ALA A 66 4.53 -21.93 -0.78
N LEU A 67 3.90 -20.82 -1.19
CA LEU A 67 2.77 -20.83 -2.12
C LEU A 67 3.19 -20.50 -3.56
N GLU A 68 4.48 -20.29 -3.81
CA GLU A 68 5.08 -20.05 -5.13
C GLU A 68 4.35 -18.95 -5.92
N ARG A 69 4.11 -17.78 -5.28
CA ARG A 69 3.39 -16.67 -5.89
C ARG A 69 3.98 -15.32 -5.52
N LYS A 70 3.74 -14.33 -6.38
CA LYS A 70 4.06 -12.93 -6.11
C LYS A 70 3.17 -12.38 -5.00
N VAL A 71 3.77 -11.54 -4.16
CA VAL A 71 3.09 -10.80 -3.10
C VAL A 71 3.58 -9.36 -3.07
N ALA A 72 2.79 -8.46 -2.49
CA ALA A 72 3.24 -7.15 -2.07
C ALA A 72 3.48 -7.17 -0.56
N ILE A 73 4.62 -6.63 -0.12
CA ILE A 73 5.00 -6.60 1.29
C ILE A 73 5.10 -5.15 1.72
N LYS A 74 4.21 -4.71 2.62
CA LYS A 74 4.24 -3.37 3.20
C LYS A 74 4.90 -3.41 4.57
N GLU A 75 5.97 -2.65 4.71
CA GLU A 75 6.72 -2.46 5.96
C GLU A 75 6.24 -1.18 6.65
N TYR A 76 6.02 -1.23 7.96
CA TYR A 76 5.80 -0.02 8.76
C TYR A 76 7.13 0.71 8.93
N TYR A 77 7.26 1.86 8.27
CA TYR A 77 8.44 2.72 8.27
C TYR A 77 8.02 4.18 8.44
N PRO A 78 7.72 4.66 9.65
CA PRO A 78 7.31 6.04 9.86
C PRO A 78 8.49 6.99 9.65
N SER A 79 8.44 7.74 8.55
CA SER A 79 9.49 8.68 8.17
C SER A 79 9.77 9.69 9.28
N GLY A 80 11.05 9.96 9.56
CA GLY A 80 11.47 10.89 10.62
C GLY A 80 11.41 10.32 12.05
N GLN A 81 10.97 9.06 12.24
CA GLN A 81 10.90 8.40 13.56
C GLN A 81 11.87 7.23 13.69
N VAL A 82 12.34 6.73 12.57
CA VAL A 82 13.24 5.58 12.45
C VAL A 82 14.33 5.84 11.43
N SER A 83 15.41 5.05 11.55
CA SER A 83 16.44 4.93 10.54
C SER A 83 16.77 3.45 10.31
N ARG A 84 17.42 3.15 9.20
CA ARG A 84 18.03 1.85 8.93
C ARG A 84 19.43 2.08 8.39
N ASN A 85 20.40 1.39 8.96
CA ASN A 85 21.75 1.39 8.42
C ASN A 85 21.79 0.65 7.09
N PRO A 86 22.51 1.13 6.07
CA PRO A 86 22.65 0.45 4.79
C PRO A 86 23.03 -1.02 4.96
N GLY A 87 22.30 -1.93 4.30
CA GLY A 87 22.51 -3.37 4.40
C GLY A 87 21.94 -4.05 5.65
N SER A 88 21.47 -3.30 6.65
CA SER A 88 20.81 -3.86 7.84
C SER A 88 19.35 -4.24 7.52
N ARG A 89 18.81 -5.22 8.28
CA ARG A 89 17.39 -5.57 8.24
C ARG A 89 16.59 -4.82 9.32
N GLY A 90 17.17 -4.64 10.51
CA GLY A 90 16.51 -4.04 11.66
C GLY A 90 16.39 -2.52 11.56
N LEU A 91 15.31 -1.98 12.11
CA LEU A 91 15.12 -0.55 12.29
C LEU A 91 15.77 -0.07 13.58
N THR A 92 16.33 1.14 13.56
CA THR A 92 16.76 1.90 14.73
C THR A 92 15.75 3.00 14.99
N TRP A 93 15.05 2.92 16.11
CA TRP A 93 14.08 3.91 16.54
C TRP A 93 14.79 5.06 17.27
N TYR A 94 14.42 6.30 16.94
CA TYR A 94 14.96 7.45 17.65
C TYR A 94 14.46 7.48 19.09
N THR A 95 15.24 8.12 19.97
CA THR A 95 14.98 8.17 21.43
C THR A 95 13.94 9.21 21.84
N SER A 96 13.43 10.03 20.90
CA SER A 96 12.39 11.01 21.18
C SER A 96 11.11 10.35 21.69
N VAL A 97 10.35 11.03 22.54
CA VAL A 97 9.05 10.55 23.05
C VAL A 97 8.11 10.16 21.90
N GLN A 98 8.08 10.99 20.84
CA GLN A 98 7.26 10.73 19.65
C GLN A 98 7.66 9.43 18.93
N SER A 99 8.97 9.17 18.80
CA SER A 99 9.45 7.94 18.15
C SER A 99 9.14 6.70 18.98
N GLN A 100 9.26 6.78 20.31
CA GLN A 100 8.90 5.66 21.18
C GLN A 100 7.39 5.39 21.19
N GLN A 101 6.57 6.43 21.13
CA GLN A 101 5.12 6.27 20.93
C GLN A 101 4.78 5.68 19.56
N ALA A 102 5.46 6.12 18.49
CA ALA A 102 5.29 5.55 17.15
C ALA A 102 5.71 4.07 17.12
N LYS A 103 6.76 3.68 17.83
CA LYS A 103 7.18 2.28 17.96
C LYS A 103 6.10 1.43 18.63
N GLN A 104 5.61 1.84 19.79
CA GLN A 104 4.66 1.06 20.59
C GLN A 104 3.24 1.10 20.00
N ASN A 105 2.71 2.30 19.81
CA ASN A 105 1.33 2.48 19.39
C ASN A 105 1.16 2.34 17.87
N GLY A 106 2.08 2.93 17.09
CA GLY A 106 1.99 2.94 15.64
C GLY A 106 2.11 1.54 15.04
N THR A 107 3.02 0.70 15.55
CA THR A 107 3.12 -0.70 15.14
C THR A 107 1.82 -1.47 15.42
N GLN A 108 1.21 -1.28 16.60
CA GLN A 108 -0.05 -1.93 16.95
C GLN A 108 -1.22 -1.43 16.08
N ILE A 109 -1.26 -0.12 15.80
CA ILE A 109 -2.26 0.47 14.91
C ILE A 109 -2.13 -0.12 13.51
N PHE A 110 -0.91 -0.17 12.96
CA PHE A 110 -0.62 -0.73 11.64
C PHE A 110 -1.10 -2.18 11.50
N LEU A 111 -0.82 -3.03 12.50
CA LEU A 111 -1.30 -4.41 12.53
C LEU A 111 -2.82 -4.50 12.74
N LYS A 112 -3.40 -3.61 13.56
CA LYS A 112 -4.85 -3.57 13.79
C LYS A 112 -5.59 -3.18 12.52
N GLU A 113 -5.07 -2.24 11.75
CA GLU A 113 -5.62 -1.83 10.46
C GLU A 113 -5.58 -2.99 9.45
N ALA A 114 -4.47 -3.73 9.37
CA ALA A 114 -4.38 -4.93 8.54
C ALA A 114 -5.43 -5.99 8.89
N ARG A 115 -5.66 -6.24 10.20
CA ARG A 115 -6.73 -7.17 10.64
C ARG A 115 -8.13 -6.72 10.26
N LYS A 116 -8.37 -5.41 10.16
CA LYS A 116 -9.66 -4.89 9.68
C LYS A 116 -9.83 -5.14 8.18
N MET A 117 -8.74 -5.02 7.40
CA MET A 117 -8.76 -5.29 5.96
C MET A 117 -9.19 -6.73 5.66
N SER A 118 -8.83 -7.70 6.51
CA SER A 118 -9.25 -9.09 6.31
C SER A 118 -10.76 -9.30 6.39
N LYS A 119 -11.52 -8.36 6.95
CA LYS A 119 -13.00 -8.40 6.97
C LYS A 119 -13.63 -8.17 5.59
N VAL A 120 -12.87 -7.63 4.67
CA VAL A 120 -13.31 -7.28 3.30
C VAL A 120 -12.54 -8.04 2.22
N ASP A 121 -11.84 -9.10 2.59
CA ASP A 121 -11.05 -9.94 1.68
C ASP A 121 -11.89 -10.59 0.56
N ASP A 122 -13.21 -10.77 0.80
CA ASP A 122 -14.12 -11.36 -0.18
C ASP A 122 -14.63 -10.37 -1.24
N ILE A 123 -14.32 -9.06 -1.09
CA ILE A 123 -14.71 -8.04 -2.07
C ILE A 123 -13.75 -8.11 -3.26
N PRO A 124 -14.24 -8.46 -4.47
CA PRO A 124 -13.36 -8.78 -5.61
C PRO A 124 -12.45 -7.63 -6.05
N ASN A 125 -12.88 -6.38 -5.86
CA ASN A 125 -12.16 -5.17 -6.27
C ASN A 125 -11.26 -4.59 -5.17
N VAL A 126 -11.15 -5.24 -4.02
CA VAL A 126 -10.23 -4.86 -2.93
C VAL A 126 -9.03 -5.80 -2.92
N VAL A 127 -7.85 -5.29 -2.61
CA VAL A 127 -6.64 -6.11 -2.43
C VAL A 127 -6.75 -6.90 -1.13
N ARG A 128 -6.39 -8.19 -1.17
CA ARG A 128 -6.49 -9.10 -0.02
C ARG A 128 -5.23 -9.06 0.83
N VAL A 129 -5.39 -9.05 2.16
CA VAL A 129 -4.32 -9.30 3.11
C VAL A 129 -4.12 -10.81 3.28
N ARG A 130 -2.86 -11.26 3.20
CA ARG A 130 -2.51 -12.68 3.29
C ARG A 130 -1.84 -13.06 4.59
N ASP A 131 -1.02 -12.16 5.12
CA ASP A 131 -0.28 -12.40 6.35
C ASP A 131 0.07 -11.06 7.02
N LEU A 132 0.35 -11.12 8.31
CA LEU A 132 0.85 -9.99 9.08
C LEU A 132 1.74 -10.51 10.23
N PHE A 133 2.88 -9.88 10.43
CA PHE A 133 3.83 -10.28 11.47
C PHE A 133 4.74 -9.14 11.91
N GLN A 134 5.47 -9.36 13.00
CA GLN A 134 6.49 -8.44 13.49
C GLN A 134 7.86 -9.11 13.37
N GLU A 135 8.81 -8.38 12.83
CA GLU A 135 10.22 -8.75 12.70
C GLU A 135 11.05 -7.47 12.51
N ASN A 136 12.36 -7.53 12.73
CA ASN A 136 13.28 -6.42 12.45
C ASN A 136 12.91 -5.10 13.17
N GLU A 137 12.36 -5.18 14.38
CA GLU A 137 11.89 -4.02 15.17
C GLU A 137 10.74 -3.24 14.51
N THR A 138 9.98 -3.87 13.59
CA THR A 138 8.85 -3.28 12.90
C THR A 138 7.76 -4.32 12.61
N ALA A 139 6.77 -3.95 11.80
CA ALA A 139 5.68 -4.82 11.37
C ALA A 139 5.56 -4.86 9.84
N TYR A 140 5.08 -5.97 9.34
CA TYR A 140 4.86 -6.23 7.92
C TYR A 140 3.44 -6.68 7.67
N ILE A 141 2.88 -6.25 6.54
CA ILE A 141 1.62 -6.74 5.97
C ILE A 141 1.97 -7.33 4.61
N VAL A 142 1.57 -8.59 4.40
CA VAL A 142 1.68 -9.26 3.10
C VAL A 142 0.33 -9.26 2.43
N MET A 143 0.29 -8.85 1.18
CA MET A 143 -0.93 -8.68 0.39
C MET A 143 -0.78 -9.37 -0.97
N ASP A 144 -1.90 -9.63 -1.64
CA ASP A 144 -1.85 -10.04 -3.05
C ASP A 144 -1.11 -8.98 -3.87
N PHE A 145 -0.19 -9.44 -4.72
CA PHE A 145 0.40 -8.58 -5.73
C PHE A 145 -0.60 -8.39 -6.86
N VAL A 146 -0.88 -7.15 -7.21
CA VAL A 146 -1.77 -6.81 -8.32
C VAL A 146 -0.92 -6.43 -9.52
N GLU A 147 -0.98 -7.21 -10.59
CA GLU A 147 -0.36 -6.87 -11.87
C GLU A 147 -1.12 -5.70 -12.50
N GLY A 148 -0.37 -4.75 -13.09
CA GLY A 148 -0.96 -3.59 -13.77
C GLY A 148 -0.23 -2.30 -13.47
N GLU A 149 -0.94 -1.19 -13.63
CA GLU A 149 -0.44 0.15 -13.33
C GLU A 149 -1.47 0.94 -12.51
N THR A 150 -1.00 1.89 -11.70
CA THR A 150 -1.92 2.77 -10.97
C THR A 150 -2.66 3.70 -11.95
N LEU A 151 -3.85 4.12 -11.57
CA LEU A 151 -4.60 5.13 -12.34
C LEU A 151 -3.76 6.40 -12.51
N LYS A 152 -2.97 6.78 -11.51
CA LYS A 152 -2.02 7.90 -11.61
C LYS A 152 -1.02 7.69 -12.74
N ALA A 153 -0.33 6.55 -12.75
CA ALA A 153 0.66 6.24 -13.79
C ALA A 153 0.03 6.20 -15.19
N ARG A 154 -1.22 5.74 -15.31
CA ARG A 154 -1.98 5.80 -16.55
C ARG A 154 -2.23 7.24 -16.97
N LEU A 155 -2.72 8.09 -16.07
CA LEU A 155 -3.03 9.49 -16.37
C LEU A 155 -1.77 10.31 -16.72
N GLU A 156 -0.64 10.03 -16.07
CA GLU A 156 0.65 10.65 -16.41
C GLU A 156 1.12 10.32 -17.83
N LYS A 157 0.76 9.14 -18.34
CA LYS A 157 1.11 8.69 -19.70
C LYS A 157 0.14 9.18 -20.77
N THR A 158 -1.17 9.14 -20.48
CA THR A 158 -2.22 9.33 -21.49
C THR A 158 -2.96 10.65 -21.37
N GLY A 159 -2.78 11.38 -20.26
CA GLY A 159 -3.62 12.50 -19.90
C GLY A 159 -5.01 12.06 -19.39
N PRO A 160 -5.96 13.00 -19.30
CA PRO A 160 -7.33 12.75 -18.87
C PRO A 160 -8.03 11.67 -19.69
N LEU A 161 -8.90 10.90 -19.04
CA LEU A 161 -9.64 9.82 -19.70
C LEU A 161 -11.03 10.30 -20.14
N PRO A 162 -11.54 9.79 -21.29
CA PRO A 162 -12.94 9.97 -21.68
C PRO A 162 -13.89 9.36 -20.65
N TRP A 163 -15.10 9.91 -20.54
CA TRP A 163 -16.11 9.47 -19.58
C TRP A 163 -16.40 7.97 -19.61
N GLU A 164 -16.53 7.36 -20.78
CA GLU A 164 -16.83 5.93 -20.89
C GLU A 164 -15.71 5.04 -20.31
N GLN A 165 -14.45 5.45 -20.46
CA GLN A 165 -13.32 4.73 -19.84
C GLN A 165 -13.32 4.96 -18.33
N ALA A 166 -13.48 6.21 -17.88
CA ALA A 166 -13.57 6.55 -16.47
C ALA A 166 -14.72 5.79 -15.78
N LYS A 167 -15.89 5.75 -16.38
CA LYS A 167 -17.06 5.00 -15.89
C LYS A 167 -16.74 3.51 -15.68
N GLY A 168 -16.04 2.88 -16.62
CA GLY A 168 -15.62 1.47 -16.50
C GLY A 168 -14.70 1.21 -15.30
N ILE A 169 -13.91 2.19 -14.88
CA ILE A 169 -13.03 2.12 -13.71
C ILE A 169 -13.81 2.41 -12.42
N PHE A 170 -14.56 3.50 -12.40
CA PHE A 170 -15.14 4.02 -11.16
C PHE A 170 -16.39 3.30 -10.71
N LEU A 171 -17.22 2.79 -11.61
CA LEU A 171 -18.45 2.09 -11.22
C LEU A 171 -18.14 0.84 -10.37
N PRO A 172 -17.24 -0.09 -10.78
CA PRO A 172 -16.85 -1.21 -9.94
C PRO A 172 -16.14 -0.79 -8.64
N ALA A 173 -15.34 0.30 -8.67
CA ALA A 173 -14.67 0.80 -7.47
C ALA A 173 -15.69 1.36 -6.46
N ILE A 174 -16.70 2.11 -6.89
CA ILE A 174 -17.78 2.63 -6.04
C ILE A 174 -18.59 1.48 -5.43
N GLN A 175 -18.93 0.46 -6.21
CA GLN A 175 -19.63 -0.74 -5.73
C GLN A 175 -18.81 -1.50 -4.68
N ALA A 176 -17.50 -1.59 -4.86
CA ALA A 176 -16.62 -2.18 -3.86
C ALA A 176 -16.58 -1.34 -2.57
N MET A 177 -16.50 0.00 -2.70
CA MET A 177 -16.52 0.89 -1.54
C MET A 177 -17.83 0.86 -0.77
N GLU A 178 -18.96 0.67 -1.45
CA GLU A 178 -20.25 0.44 -0.78
C GLU A 178 -20.18 -0.79 0.15
N GLN A 179 -19.62 -1.90 -0.33
CA GLN A 179 -19.47 -3.12 0.48
C GLN A 179 -18.47 -2.92 1.64
N VAL A 180 -17.38 -2.17 1.42
CA VAL A 180 -16.43 -1.79 2.47
C VAL A 180 -17.14 -0.98 3.56
N HIS A 181 -17.99 -0.02 3.19
CA HIS A 181 -18.77 0.78 4.13
C HIS A 181 -19.82 -0.05 4.88
N GLN A 182 -20.48 -0.99 4.20
CA GLN A 182 -21.41 -1.94 4.85
C GLN A 182 -20.71 -2.84 5.87
N ALA A 183 -19.44 -3.17 5.67
CA ALA A 183 -18.60 -3.86 6.64
C ALA A 183 -18.12 -2.97 7.80
N GLY A 184 -18.57 -1.70 7.85
CA GLY A 184 -18.23 -0.74 8.90
C GLY A 184 -16.84 -0.14 8.77
N LEU A 185 -16.21 -0.21 7.60
CA LEU A 185 -14.88 0.35 7.33
C LEU A 185 -14.97 1.61 6.44
N VAL A 186 -14.03 2.52 6.65
CA VAL A 186 -13.81 3.72 5.82
C VAL A 186 -12.37 3.72 5.36
N HIS A 187 -12.11 3.85 4.06
CA HIS A 187 -10.78 3.74 3.44
C HIS A 187 -9.85 4.90 3.82
N ARG A 188 -10.33 6.15 3.65
CA ARG A 188 -9.66 7.41 4.00
C ARG A 188 -8.45 7.81 3.14
N ASP A 189 -8.09 7.01 2.13
CA ASP A 189 -6.98 7.31 1.22
C ASP A 189 -7.30 6.94 -0.24
N ILE A 190 -8.55 7.16 -0.67
CA ILE A 190 -8.93 7.01 -2.09
C ILE A 190 -8.25 8.10 -2.90
N SER A 191 -7.51 7.68 -3.93
CA SER A 191 -6.80 8.58 -4.85
C SER A 191 -6.31 7.79 -6.07
N PRO A 192 -5.85 8.44 -7.15
CA PRO A 192 -5.32 7.74 -8.33
C PRO A 192 -4.13 6.82 -8.04
N ASP A 193 -3.37 7.04 -6.96
CA ASP A 193 -2.26 6.16 -6.56
C ASP A 193 -2.76 4.82 -6.01
N ASN A 194 -3.97 4.80 -5.41
CA ASN A 194 -4.52 3.63 -4.72
C ASN A 194 -5.58 2.89 -5.55
N LEU A 195 -5.73 3.23 -6.84
CA LEU A 195 -6.53 2.50 -7.80
C LEU A 195 -5.61 1.84 -8.84
N MET A 196 -5.52 0.51 -8.82
CA MET A 196 -4.72 -0.28 -9.75
C MET A 196 -5.59 -0.75 -10.92
N LEU A 197 -5.13 -0.50 -12.13
CA LEU A 197 -5.75 -0.97 -13.36
C LEU A 197 -5.02 -2.23 -13.81
N THR A 198 -5.74 -3.35 -13.84
CA THR A 198 -5.18 -4.64 -14.24
C THR A 198 -5.17 -4.81 -15.76
N PRO A 199 -4.32 -5.70 -16.33
CA PRO A 199 -4.25 -5.92 -17.77
C PRO A 199 -5.56 -6.43 -18.39
N ASP A 200 -6.42 -7.10 -17.59
CA ASP A 200 -7.75 -7.56 -18.00
C ASP A 200 -8.84 -6.47 -17.85
N GLY A 201 -8.44 -5.22 -17.62
CA GLY A 201 -9.34 -4.06 -17.57
C GLY A 201 -10.14 -3.89 -16.29
N LYS A 202 -9.78 -4.62 -15.23
CA LYS A 202 -10.42 -4.47 -13.92
C LYS A 202 -9.72 -3.42 -13.08
N VAL A 203 -10.44 -2.88 -12.07
CA VAL A 203 -9.86 -2.02 -11.05
C VAL A 203 -9.70 -2.78 -9.74
N LYS A 204 -8.60 -2.52 -9.03
CA LYS A 204 -8.36 -2.98 -7.67
C LYS A 204 -8.05 -1.80 -6.77
N ILE A 205 -8.73 -1.72 -5.64
CA ILE A 205 -8.48 -0.73 -4.59
C ILE A 205 -7.34 -1.26 -3.72
N LEU A 206 -6.27 -0.48 -3.66
CA LEU A 206 -5.09 -0.78 -2.87
C LEU A 206 -5.18 -0.09 -1.50
N ASP A 207 -4.39 -0.58 -0.58
CA ASP A 207 -3.95 0.12 0.63
C ASP A 207 -5.05 0.69 1.54
N LEU A 208 -5.86 -0.19 2.13
CA LEU A 208 -6.73 0.16 3.25
C LEU A 208 -5.95 0.49 4.55
N GLY A 209 -4.64 0.80 4.46
CA GLY A 209 -3.77 1.08 5.61
C GLY A 209 -4.12 2.35 6.40
N ALA A 210 -5.04 3.17 5.89
CA ALA A 210 -5.63 4.30 6.59
C ALA A 210 -7.05 3.99 7.11
N ALA A 211 -7.55 2.75 6.93
CA ALA A 211 -8.95 2.42 7.17
C ALA A 211 -9.35 2.58 8.65
N LYS A 212 -10.49 3.25 8.86
CA LYS A 212 -11.12 3.43 10.18
C LYS A 212 -12.30 2.48 10.31
N ASP A 213 -12.38 1.78 11.45
CA ASP A 213 -13.52 0.98 11.84
C ASP A 213 -14.52 1.87 12.62
N LEU A 214 -15.72 2.02 12.09
CA LEU A 214 -16.76 2.85 12.67
C LEU A 214 -17.35 2.28 13.95
N SER A 215 -17.20 0.98 14.22
CA SER A 215 -17.71 0.33 15.43
C SER A 215 -16.88 0.64 16.68
N VAL A 216 -15.67 1.20 16.52
CA VAL A 216 -14.74 1.49 17.60
C VAL A 216 -14.74 2.99 17.91
N ASN A 217 -15.50 3.39 18.91
CA ASN A 217 -15.54 4.75 19.47
C ASN A 217 -14.25 5.06 20.28
N ASN A 218 -13.10 5.08 19.63
CA ASN A 218 -11.87 5.56 20.26
C ASN A 218 -11.44 6.84 19.55
N GLY A 219 -11.61 7.96 20.23
CA GLY A 219 -11.14 9.29 19.81
C GLY A 219 -9.62 9.45 19.71
N ALA A 220 -8.86 8.37 19.64
CA ALA A 220 -7.42 8.39 19.52
C ALA A 220 -6.94 7.50 18.38
N SER A 221 -6.28 8.11 17.43
CA SER A 221 -5.23 7.56 16.59
C SER A 221 -5.60 6.43 15.60
N SER A 222 -6.24 6.82 14.51
CA SER A 222 -5.81 6.33 13.22
C SER A 222 -4.66 7.24 12.74
N MET A 223 -3.67 6.72 12.03
CA MET A 223 -2.65 7.55 11.40
C MET A 223 -3.36 8.65 10.60
N GLN A 224 -2.96 9.91 10.82
CA GLN A 224 -3.58 11.05 10.15
C GLN A 224 -3.02 11.07 8.73
N VAL A 225 -3.78 10.52 7.79
CA VAL A 225 -3.45 10.50 6.37
C VAL A 225 -4.32 11.55 5.70
N ALA A 226 -3.71 12.58 5.14
CA ALA A 226 -4.38 13.55 4.32
C ALA A 226 -3.56 13.79 3.06
N LYS A 227 -4.20 13.70 1.90
CA LYS A 227 -3.59 13.86 0.58
C LYS A 227 -4.14 15.10 -0.10
N GLY A 228 -3.27 16.06 -0.39
CA GLY A 228 -3.65 17.31 -1.05
C GLY A 228 -4.45 17.06 -2.32
N GLY A 229 -5.57 17.78 -2.48
CA GLY A 229 -6.48 17.66 -3.61
C GLY A 229 -7.49 16.50 -3.54
N PHE A 230 -7.26 15.48 -2.71
CA PHE A 230 -8.14 14.30 -2.64
C PHE A 230 -8.79 14.11 -1.27
N SER A 231 -8.14 14.50 -0.18
CA SER A 231 -8.71 14.36 1.17
C SER A 231 -9.65 15.51 1.50
N PRO A 232 -10.84 15.24 2.10
CA PRO A 232 -11.74 16.27 2.57
C PRO A 232 -11.21 16.97 3.82
N PHE A 233 -11.80 18.11 4.15
CA PHE A 233 -11.34 19.01 5.21
C PHE A 233 -11.24 18.35 6.58
N GLU A 234 -12.18 17.47 6.92
CA GLU A 234 -12.15 16.76 8.20
C GLU A 234 -10.90 15.90 8.43
N GLN A 235 -10.20 15.48 7.37
CA GLN A 235 -8.95 14.73 7.52
C GLN A 235 -7.75 15.59 7.88
N TYR A 236 -7.84 16.90 7.71
CA TYR A 236 -6.79 17.86 8.08
C TYR A 236 -6.93 18.37 9.52
N THR A 237 -8.05 18.08 10.18
CA THR A 237 -8.34 18.59 11.51
C THR A 237 -8.26 17.48 12.58
N GLN A 238 -7.69 17.79 13.75
CA GLN A 238 -7.59 16.84 14.86
C GLN A 238 -8.95 16.40 15.41
N ARG A 239 -10.00 17.21 15.24
CA ARG A 239 -11.37 16.95 15.72
C ARG A 239 -12.30 16.49 14.60
N GLY A 240 -11.78 16.26 13.40
CA GLY A 240 -12.58 15.82 12.27
C GLY A 240 -13.12 14.40 12.46
N SER A 241 -14.38 14.20 12.14
CA SER A 241 -15.00 12.87 12.14
C SER A 241 -15.00 12.32 10.72
N SER A 242 -14.28 11.22 10.50
CA SER A 242 -14.29 10.50 9.22
C SER A 242 -15.40 9.45 9.20
N GLY A 243 -16.07 9.35 8.07
CA GLY A 243 -17.12 8.38 7.79
C GLY A 243 -17.19 8.03 6.29
N PRO A 244 -18.21 7.30 5.83
CA PRO A 244 -18.38 6.99 4.40
C PRO A 244 -18.30 8.21 3.47
N TRP A 245 -18.78 9.37 3.94
CA TRP A 245 -18.72 10.64 3.20
C TRP A 245 -17.29 11.09 2.87
N THR A 246 -16.32 10.73 3.73
CA THR A 246 -14.89 11.00 3.51
C THR A 246 -14.40 10.31 2.22
N ASP A 247 -14.77 9.04 2.04
CA ASP A 247 -14.42 8.29 0.83
C ASP A 247 -15.21 8.74 -0.40
N VAL A 248 -16.47 9.15 -0.21
CA VAL A 248 -17.30 9.71 -1.29
C VAL A 248 -16.66 10.98 -1.84
N TYR A 249 -16.19 11.88 -0.97
CA TYR A 249 -15.47 13.08 -1.40
C TYR A 249 -14.19 12.71 -2.18
N ALA A 250 -13.36 11.84 -1.60
CA ALA A 250 -12.09 11.42 -2.20
C ALA A 250 -12.29 10.71 -3.56
N MET A 251 -13.36 9.90 -3.67
CA MET A 251 -13.75 9.26 -4.92
C MET A 251 -14.18 10.29 -5.96
N ALA A 252 -15.02 11.26 -5.59
CA ALA A 252 -15.47 12.34 -6.48
C ALA A 252 -14.29 13.21 -6.95
N ALA A 253 -13.37 13.57 -6.06
CA ALA A 253 -12.14 14.28 -6.41
C ALA A 253 -11.27 13.46 -7.37
N THR A 254 -11.17 12.14 -7.17
CA THR A 254 -10.42 11.23 -8.05
C THR A 254 -11.08 11.13 -9.44
N VAL A 255 -12.40 11.06 -9.52
CA VAL A 255 -13.16 11.12 -10.80
C VAL A 255 -12.90 12.44 -11.51
N TYR A 256 -13.03 13.56 -10.80
CA TYR A 256 -12.79 14.89 -11.35
C TYR A 256 -11.38 15.01 -11.95
N TYR A 257 -10.36 14.62 -11.17
CA TYR A 257 -8.97 14.61 -11.62
C TYR A 257 -8.78 13.72 -12.86
N THR A 258 -9.41 12.55 -12.89
CA THR A 258 -9.31 11.61 -14.02
C THR A 258 -9.90 12.18 -15.31
N LEU A 259 -10.97 12.96 -15.21
CA LEU A 259 -11.64 13.55 -16.37
C LEU A 259 -11.01 14.86 -16.85
N THR A 260 -10.38 15.62 -15.97
CA THR A 260 -9.94 16.99 -16.24
C THR A 260 -8.42 17.18 -16.19
N GLY A 261 -7.70 16.32 -15.48
CA GLY A 261 -6.27 16.47 -15.19
C GLY A 261 -5.95 17.56 -14.16
N LYS A 262 -6.95 18.06 -13.41
CA LYS A 262 -6.84 19.22 -12.51
C LYS A 262 -7.24 18.85 -11.09
#